data_68975e776c5e91be1498f1858c96ccf4
#
_entry.id   68975e776c5e91be1498f1858c96ccf4
#
_cell.length_a   1.000
_cell.length_b   1.000
_cell.length_c   1.000
_cell.angle_alpha   90.00
_cell.angle_beta   90.00
_cell.angle_gamma   90.00
#
_symmetry.space_group_name_H-M   'P 1'
#
loop_
_entity.id
_entity.type
_entity.pdbx_description
1 polymer ?
#
loop_
_entity_poly.entity_id
_entity_poly.type
_entity_poly.pdbx_seq_one_letter_code
_entity_poly.pdbx_strand_id
1 'polypeptide(L)'
;KGSSLNAFFFASDLTTFVKTFVVKPKIASKTDRYINDELEYGAHNYHPLPVVLSRGEGIYVWDVEGNKYVDFLSAYSAVNQGHCHPKIVKALKEQSSILTLTSRAFHNNILGSYEKYVTSLFGYDKILPMNTGVEGGETAIKLCRKWAYKIKGIEENKAKIIFAENNFWGRTLAAVSSSTVS
;
A
#
# COMPACT_ATOMS: atom_id res chain seq x y z
N LYS A 1 -22.71 22.45 -8.55
CA LYS A 1 -23.97 22.17 -7.81
C LYS A 1 -24.96 21.56 -8.79
N GLY A 2 -25.17 20.27 -8.72
CA GLY A 2 -26.20 19.56 -9.47
C GLY A 2 -26.86 18.57 -8.54
N SER A 3 -28.04 18.95 -8.06
CA SER A 3 -28.90 18.14 -7.20
C SER A 3 -29.54 17.03 -8.02
N SER A 4 -29.40 15.78 -7.59
CA SER A 4 -30.18 14.65 -8.05
C SER A 4 -31.58 14.75 -7.45
N LEU A 5 -32.59 15.01 -8.28
CA LEU A 5 -34.02 14.86 -7.91
C LEU A 5 -34.44 13.45 -8.24
N ASN A 6 -34.66 12.62 -7.23
CA ASN A 6 -35.47 11.41 -7.34
C ASN A 6 -36.92 11.80 -7.24
N ALA A 7 -37.65 11.81 -8.38
CA ALA A 7 -39.09 11.99 -8.41
C ALA A 7 -39.75 10.62 -8.60
N PHE A 8 -40.44 10.14 -7.57
CA PHE A 8 -41.43 9.06 -7.69
C PHE A 8 -42.74 9.64 -8.18
N PHE A 9 -43.20 9.26 -9.36
CA PHE A 9 -44.55 9.54 -9.82
C PHE A 9 -45.36 8.24 -9.86
N PHE A 10 -46.45 8.21 -9.10
CA PHE A 10 -47.54 7.25 -9.31
C PHE A 10 -48.37 7.72 -10.48
N ALA A 11 -48.46 6.94 -11.55
CA ALA A 11 -49.29 7.25 -12.69
C ALA A 11 -50.65 6.62 -12.54
N SER A 12 -51.69 7.45 -12.45
CA SER A 12 -53.07 7.14 -12.79
C SER A 12 -53.41 7.97 -14.03
N ASP A 13 -53.03 7.50 -15.21
CA ASP A 13 -53.72 7.69 -16.51
C ASP A 13 -52.84 7.18 -17.66
N LEU A 14 -53.41 6.28 -18.41
CA LEU A 14 -52.71 5.45 -19.41
C LEU A 14 -52.74 6.10 -20.83
N THR A 15 -52.83 7.42 -20.97
CA THR A 15 -52.91 8.04 -22.30
C THR A 15 -52.20 9.39 -22.43
N THR A 16 -51.01 9.56 -21.88
CA THR A 16 -50.31 10.79 -22.22
C THR A 16 -48.79 10.57 -22.28
N PHE A 17 -48.27 10.53 -23.51
CA PHE A 17 -46.93 10.90 -23.92
C PHE A 17 -45.76 10.23 -23.15
N VAL A 18 -45.37 9.03 -23.58
CA VAL A 18 -44.03 8.48 -23.30
C VAL A 18 -43.03 9.33 -24.06
N LYS A 19 -42.50 10.38 -23.44
CA LYS A 19 -41.20 10.94 -23.83
C LYS A 19 -40.16 9.92 -23.46
N THR A 20 -39.79 9.06 -24.40
CA THR A 20 -38.60 8.24 -24.29
C THR A 20 -37.42 9.19 -24.19
N PHE A 21 -36.95 9.46 -22.98
CA PHE A 21 -35.65 10.02 -22.78
C PHE A 21 -34.65 8.93 -23.23
N VAL A 22 -34.19 9.03 -24.46
CA VAL A 22 -33.01 8.31 -24.90
C VAL A 22 -31.85 8.92 -24.11
N VAL A 23 -31.62 8.37 -22.92
CA VAL A 23 -30.36 8.61 -22.22
C VAL A 23 -29.31 8.03 -23.15
N LYS A 24 -28.60 8.92 -23.90
CA LYS A 24 -27.42 8.48 -24.63
C LYS A 24 -26.53 7.76 -23.63
N PRO A 25 -26.11 6.52 -23.89
CA PRO A 25 -25.22 5.83 -22.98
C PRO A 25 -24.01 6.77 -22.77
N LYS A 26 -23.78 7.17 -21.52
CA LYS A 26 -22.58 7.93 -21.14
C LYS A 26 -21.42 7.03 -21.55
N ILE A 27 -20.65 7.43 -22.55
CA ILE A 27 -19.43 6.70 -22.91
C ILE A 27 -18.62 6.65 -21.61
N ALA A 28 -18.39 5.43 -21.11
CA ALA A 28 -17.62 5.24 -19.89
C ALA A 28 -16.25 5.92 -20.06
N SER A 29 -15.89 6.76 -19.10
CA SER A 29 -14.56 7.40 -19.09
C SER A 29 -13.48 6.32 -18.97
N LYS A 30 -12.22 6.67 -19.23
CA LYS A 30 -11.12 5.75 -18.95
C LYS A 30 -11.10 5.37 -17.47
N THR A 31 -11.33 6.33 -16.60
CA THR A 31 -11.45 6.14 -15.15
C THR A 31 -12.53 5.11 -14.82
N ASP A 32 -13.75 5.26 -15.38
CA ASP A 32 -14.86 4.33 -15.13
C ASP A 32 -14.48 2.89 -15.51
N ARG A 33 -13.80 2.71 -16.65
CA ARG A 33 -13.37 1.38 -17.10
C ARG A 33 -12.41 0.72 -16.11
N TYR A 34 -11.34 1.42 -15.68
CA TYR A 34 -10.38 0.87 -14.74
C TYR A 34 -11.01 0.56 -13.38
N ILE A 35 -11.89 1.43 -12.88
CA ILE A 35 -12.60 1.20 -11.62
C ILE A 35 -13.53 -0.01 -11.72
N ASN A 36 -14.26 -0.16 -12.84
CA ASN A 36 -15.15 -1.30 -13.04
C ASN A 36 -14.37 -2.61 -13.13
N ASP A 37 -13.23 -2.65 -13.82
CA ASP A 37 -12.37 -3.83 -13.86
C ASP A 37 -11.89 -4.20 -12.44
N GLU A 38 -11.49 -3.23 -11.63
CA GLU A 38 -11.08 -3.46 -10.24
C GLU A 38 -12.25 -3.93 -9.37
N LEU A 39 -13.45 -3.38 -9.56
CA LEU A 39 -14.65 -3.81 -8.85
C LEU A 39 -15.11 -5.22 -9.26
N GLU A 40 -14.93 -5.62 -10.50
CA GLU A 40 -15.33 -6.94 -10.98
C GLU A 40 -14.37 -8.04 -10.51
N TYR A 41 -13.06 -7.77 -10.53
CA TYR A 41 -12.04 -8.79 -10.28
C TYR A 41 -11.32 -8.64 -8.94
N GLY A 42 -11.43 -7.51 -8.26
CA GLY A 42 -10.78 -7.24 -6.97
C GLY A 42 -11.56 -7.74 -5.76
N ALA A 43 -10.88 -7.90 -4.63
CA ALA A 43 -11.48 -8.41 -3.39
C ALA A 43 -12.22 -7.35 -2.55
N HIS A 44 -12.32 -6.11 -2.99
CA HIS A 44 -13.01 -4.99 -2.35
C HIS A 44 -12.62 -4.75 -0.87
N ASN A 45 -11.37 -4.99 -0.53
CA ASN A 45 -10.85 -4.79 0.82
C ASN A 45 -10.51 -3.33 1.15
N TYR A 46 -10.64 -2.44 0.16
CA TYR A 46 -10.50 -0.99 0.29
C TYR A 46 -11.63 -0.27 -0.44
N HIS A 47 -11.84 1.00 -0.08
CA HIS A 47 -12.70 1.95 -0.80
C HIS A 47 -11.83 3.12 -1.31
N PRO A 48 -11.12 2.95 -2.42
CA PRO A 48 -10.26 3.99 -2.98
C PRO A 48 -11.04 5.22 -3.41
N LEU A 49 -10.38 6.37 -3.46
CA LEU A 49 -10.93 7.55 -4.12
C LEU A 49 -11.15 7.26 -5.61
N PRO A 50 -12.18 7.85 -6.24
CA PRO A 50 -12.50 7.60 -7.66
C PRO A 50 -11.52 8.32 -8.61
N VAL A 51 -10.23 8.08 -8.42
CA VAL A 51 -9.13 8.65 -9.22
C VAL A 51 -8.19 7.51 -9.59
N VAL A 52 -7.95 7.33 -10.89
CA VAL A 52 -7.04 6.29 -11.40
C VAL A 52 -5.72 6.93 -11.78
N LEU A 53 -4.72 6.82 -10.92
CA LEU A 53 -3.39 7.38 -11.16
C LEU A 53 -2.61 6.52 -12.17
N SER A 54 -1.93 7.16 -13.11
CA SER A 54 -1.19 6.49 -14.20
C SER A 54 0.26 6.96 -14.37
N ARG A 55 0.60 8.11 -13.83
CA ARG A 55 1.94 8.71 -13.94
C ARG A 55 2.32 9.41 -12.64
N GLY A 56 3.62 9.37 -12.30
CA GLY A 56 4.19 10.15 -11.20
C GLY A 56 5.55 10.73 -11.57
N GLU A 57 5.85 11.95 -11.08
CA GLU A 57 7.12 12.63 -11.25
C GLU A 57 7.35 13.65 -10.12
N GLY A 58 8.39 13.43 -9.32
CA GLY A 58 8.64 14.26 -8.15
C GLY A 58 7.45 14.25 -7.19
N ILE A 59 6.92 15.41 -6.87
CA ILE A 59 5.74 15.58 -5.99
C ILE A 59 4.40 15.49 -6.73
N TYR A 60 4.42 15.27 -8.04
CA TYR A 60 3.21 15.29 -8.86
C TYR A 60 2.80 13.90 -9.32
N VAL A 61 1.48 13.70 -9.42
CA VAL A 61 0.85 12.55 -10.04
C VAL A 61 -0.19 12.99 -11.06
N TRP A 62 -0.47 12.12 -12.02
CA TRP A 62 -1.50 12.34 -13.04
C TRP A 62 -2.42 11.15 -13.13
N ASP A 63 -3.70 11.42 -13.30
CA ASP A 63 -4.68 10.39 -13.58
C ASP A 63 -4.69 9.97 -15.07
N VAL A 64 -5.50 8.98 -15.37
CA VAL A 64 -5.67 8.45 -16.74
C VAL A 64 -6.36 9.42 -17.69
N GLU A 65 -7.02 10.45 -17.17
CA GLU A 65 -7.65 11.53 -17.95
C GLU A 65 -6.67 12.70 -18.20
N GLY A 66 -5.48 12.66 -17.55
CA GLY A 66 -4.44 13.68 -17.70
C GLY A 66 -4.49 14.81 -16.67
N ASN A 67 -5.37 14.75 -15.69
CA ASN A 67 -5.41 15.73 -14.61
C ASN A 67 -4.19 15.58 -13.71
N LYS A 68 -3.60 16.71 -13.31
CA LYS A 68 -2.41 16.79 -12.47
C LYS A 68 -2.79 17.06 -11.01
N TYR A 69 -2.16 16.35 -10.09
CA TYR A 69 -2.33 16.50 -8.65
C TYR A 69 -0.99 16.65 -7.95
N VAL A 70 -0.99 17.26 -6.78
CA VAL A 70 0.13 17.22 -5.83
C VAL A 70 -0.11 16.09 -4.86
N ASP A 71 0.83 15.17 -4.75
CA ASP A 71 0.73 14.01 -3.85
C ASP A 71 1.26 14.35 -2.46
N PHE A 72 0.36 14.66 -1.54
CA PHE A 72 0.67 14.87 -0.13
C PHE A 72 0.67 13.59 0.71
N LEU A 73 0.18 12.48 0.16
CA LEU A 73 0.13 11.19 0.86
C LEU A 73 1.44 10.41 0.73
N SER A 74 2.06 10.49 -0.46
CA SER A 74 3.35 9.85 -0.79
C SER A 74 3.40 8.35 -0.40
N ALA A 75 2.31 7.61 -0.65
CA ALA A 75 2.13 6.21 -0.23
C ALA A 75 2.48 6.01 1.27
N TYR A 76 1.92 6.84 2.15
CA TYR A 76 2.22 6.89 3.59
C TYR A 76 3.71 7.11 3.88
N SER A 77 4.33 8.05 3.18
CA SER A 77 5.75 8.42 3.23
C SER A 77 6.72 7.41 2.62
N ALA A 78 6.25 6.37 1.97
CA ALA A 78 7.13 5.42 1.27
C ALA A 78 7.81 6.06 0.04
N VAL A 79 7.18 7.05 -0.58
CA VAL A 79 7.68 7.78 -1.75
C VAL A 79 8.21 9.17 -1.36
N ASN A 80 8.85 9.28 -0.20
CA ASN A 80 9.34 10.55 0.34
C ASN A 80 10.48 11.20 -0.49
N GLN A 81 11.11 10.45 -1.40
CA GLN A 81 12.09 10.97 -2.37
C GLN A 81 11.44 11.49 -3.67
N GLY A 82 10.13 11.44 -3.75
CA GLY A 82 9.35 11.76 -4.94
C GLY A 82 9.18 10.58 -5.90
N HIS A 83 8.14 10.67 -6.71
CA HIS A 83 7.82 9.68 -7.73
C HIS A 83 8.92 9.63 -8.80
N CYS A 84 9.28 8.42 -9.20
CA CYS A 84 10.24 8.16 -10.27
C CYS A 84 11.58 8.91 -10.10
N HIS A 85 12.10 8.99 -8.86
CA HIS A 85 13.35 9.69 -8.60
C HIS A 85 14.47 9.16 -9.50
N PRO A 86 15.16 10.01 -10.31
CA PRO A 86 16.01 9.55 -11.41
C PRO A 86 17.18 8.66 -10.94
N LYS A 87 17.79 8.95 -9.80
CA LYS A 87 18.89 8.12 -9.25
C LYS A 87 18.38 6.74 -8.82
N ILE A 88 17.19 6.66 -8.22
CA ILE A 88 16.60 5.38 -7.76
C ILE A 88 16.20 4.55 -8.98
N VAL A 89 15.52 5.14 -9.96
CA VAL A 89 15.13 4.46 -11.20
C VAL A 89 16.34 3.97 -11.99
N LYS A 90 17.43 4.78 -12.04
CA LYS A 90 18.68 4.38 -12.68
C LYS A 90 19.28 3.16 -11.99
N ALA A 91 19.45 3.18 -10.67
CA ALA A 91 20.00 2.07 -9.91
C ALA A 91 19.18 0.78 -10.08
N LEU A 92 17.84 0.89 -10.07
CA LEU A 92 16.93 -0.24 -10.32
C LEU A 92 17.14 -0.84 -11.70
N LYS A 93 17.18 -0.01 -12.75
CA LYS A 93 17.37 -0.46 -14.14
C LYS A 93 18.73 -1.13 -14.34
N GLU A 94 19.79 -0.56 -13.81
CA GLU A 94 21.15 -1.11 -13.90
C GLU A 94 21.23 -2.47 -13.19
N GLN A 95 20.79 -2.55 -11.93
CA GLN A 95 20.88 -3.78 -11.16
C GLN A 95 19.97 -4.88 -11.71
N SER A 96 18.74 -4.56 -12.15
CA SER A 96 17.81 -5.54 -12.70
C SER A 96 18.30 -6.18 -14.01
N SER A 97 19.21 -5.50 -14.72
CA SER A 97 19.84 -6.03 -15.94
C SER A 97 21.02 -6.97 -15.66
N ILE A 98 21.51 -7.02 -14.41
CA ILE A 98 22.65 -7.85 -13.99
C ILE A 98 22.17 -9.07 -13.22
N LEU A 99 21.41 -8.82 -12.14
CA LEU A 99 20.91 -9.86 -11.23
C LEU A 99 19.70 -9.34 -10.46
N THR A 100 18.55 -9.96 -10.63
CA THR A 100 17.29 -9.52 -10.02
C THR A 100 17.05 -10.12 -8.65
N LEU A 101 17.28 -11.44 -8.49
CA LEU A 101 16.98 -12.17 -7.27
C LEU A 101 17.92 -13.35 -7.09
N THR A 102 18.34 -13.56 -5.84
CA THR A 102 19.01 -14.79 -5.42
C THR A 102 18.33 -15.40 -4.20
N SER A 103 18.35 -16.72 -4.08
CA SER A 103 18.03 -17.38 -2.82
C SER A 103 19.03 -17.00 -1.73
N ARG A 104 18.58 -16.95 -0.47
CA ARG A 104 19.45 -16.80 0.70
C ARG A 104 20.41 -17.99 0.91
N ALA A 105 20.29 -19.04 0.10
CA ALA A 105 21.29 -20.11 0.04
C ALA A 105 22.63 -19.64 -0.54
N PHE A 106 22.64 -18.48 -1.21
CA PHE A 106 23.84 -17.90 -1.81
C PHE A 106 24.12 -16.50 -1.25
N HIS A 107 25.37 -16.12 -1.23
CA HIS A 107 25.77 -14.73 -1.07
C HIS A 107 25.61 -13.98 -2.40
N ASN A 108 25.43 -12.66 -2.32
CA ASN A 108 25.54 -11.78 -3.47
C ASN A 108 26.43 -10.58 -3.12
N ASN A 109 26.87 -9.87 -4.13
CA ASN A 109 27.84 -8.78 -3.99
C ASN A 109 27.25 -7.46 -3.49
N ILE A 110 25.93 -7.35 -3.36
CA ILE A 110 25.24 -6.10 -2.96
C ILE A 110 24.87 -6.12 -1.49
N LEU A 111 24.35 -7.24 -0.98
CA LEU A 111 23.74 -7.31 0.36
C LEU A 111 24.71 -6.89 1.47
N GLY A 112 25.94 -7.42 1.48
CA GLY A 112 26.91 -7.08 2.51
C GLY A 112 27.31 -5.60 2.51
N SER A 113 27.39 -4.97 1.33
CA SER A 113 27.65 -3.53 1.21
C SER A 113 26.47 -2.70 1.75
N TYR A 114 25.24 -3.12 1.48
CA TYR A 114 24.04 -2.51 2.02
C TYR A 114 23.99 -2.63 3.55
N GLU A 115 24.20 -3.82 4.09
CA GLU A 115 24.21 -4.08 5.53
C GLU A 115 25.26 -3.22 6.25
N LYS A 116 26.47 -3.14 5.71
CA LYS A 116 27.54 -2.28 6.23
C LYS A 116 27.14 -0.81 6.23
N TYR A 117 26.55 -0.33 5.15
CA TYR A 117 26.11 1.06 5.05
C TYR A 117 25.02 1.39 6.08
N VAL A 118 24.00 0.57 6.19
CA VAL A 118 22.86 0.82 7.08
C VAL A 118 23.26 0.71 8.56
N THR A 119 24.07 -0.29 8.93
CA THR A 119 24.57 -0.42 10.30
C THR A 119 25.43 0.78 10.69
N SER A 120 26.30 1.25 9.80
CA SER A 120 27.10 2.47 10.03
C SER A 120 26.23 3.73 10.17
N LEU A 121 25.18 3.86 9.33
CA LEU A 121 24.29 5.03 9.32
C LEU A 121 23.47 5.16 10.61
N PHE A 122 22.96 4.06 11.13
CA PHE A 122 22.09 4.04 12.30
C PHE A 122 22.76 3.63 13.61
N GLY A 123 24.03 3.26 13.58
CA GLY A 123 24.78 2.88 14.79
C GLY A 123 24.39 1.52 15.38
N TYR A 124 23.93 0.58 14.57
CA TYR A 124 23.62 -0.79 14.99
C TYR A 124 24.73 -1.76 14.62
N ASP A 125 24.92 -2.81 15.42
CA ASP A 125 25.91 -3.86 15.13
C ASP A 125 25.52 -4.72 13.93
N LYS A 126 24.23 -4.99 13.75
CA LYS A 126 23.69 -5.88 12.71
C LYS A 126 22.31 -5.44 12.23
N ILE A 127 21.99 -5.82 11.01
CA ILE A 127 20.68 -5.62 10.40
C ILE A 127 20.19 -6.93 9.79
N LEU A 128 18.89 -7.14 9.82
CA LEU A 128 18.21 -8.25 9.13
C LEU A 128 17.12 -7.66 8.22
N PRO A 129 17.39 -7.50 6.92
CA PRO A 129 16.39 -7.00 5.98
C PRO A 129 15.22 -7.96 5.80
N MET A 130 14.01 -7.42 5.71
CA MET A 130 12.76 -8.14 5.44
C MET A 130 12.05 -7.54 4.23
N ASN A 131 11.09 -8.29 3.66
CA ASN A 131 10.38 -7.83 2.45
C ASN A 131 9.35 -6.74 2.77
N THR A 132 8.71 -6.81 3.94
CA THR A 132 7.67 -5.86 4.35
C THR A 132 7.88 -5.38 5.79
N GLY A 133 7.25 -4.25 6.14
CA GLY A 133 7.27 -3.74 7.52
C GLY A 133 6.66 -4.72 8.51
N VAL A 134 5.57 -5.39 8.15
CA VAL A 134 4.93 -6.39 9.03
C VAL A 134 5.80 -7.62 9.26
N GLU A 135 6.54 -8.08 8.25
CA GLU A 135 7.54 -9.15 8.44
C GLU A 135 8.66 -8.75 9.40
N GLY A 136 9.11 -7.49 9.29
CA GLY A 136 10.07 -6.89 10.24
C GLY A 136 9.53 -6.89 11.66
N GLY A 137 8.29 -6.43 11.85
CA GLY A 137 7.59 -6.42 13.15
C GLY A 137 7.45 -7.82 13.76
N GLU A 138 6.97 -8.79 12.98
CA GLU A 138 6.86 -10.18 13.43
C GLU A 138 8.21 -10.81 13.78
N THR A 139 9.23 -10.48 13.00
CA THR A 139 10.60 -10.94 13.28
C THR A 139 11.14 -10.35 14.57
N ALA A 140 10.87 -9.06 14.84
CA ALA A 140 11.22 -8.42 16.11
C ALA A 140 10.52 -9.10 17.30
N ILE A 141 9.22 -9.42 17.19
CA ILE A 141 8.48 -10.16 18.21
C ILE A 141 9.12 -11.53 18.47
N LYS A 142 9.42 -12.29 17.43
CA LYS A 142 10.09 -13.60 17.57
C LYS A 142 11.46 -13.48 18.24
N LEU A 143 12.23 -12.46 17.86
CA LEU A 143 13.56 -12.20 18.44
C LEU A 143 13.46 -11.83 19.92
N CYS A 144 12.55 -10.93 20.29
CA CYS A 144 12.31 -10.53 21.67
C CYS A 144 11.88 -11.72 22.53
N ARG A 145 10.97 -12.56 22.04
CA ARG A 145 10.55 -13.77 22.74
C ARG A 145 11.70 -14.77 22.92
N LYS A 146 12.47 -15.02 21.87
CA LYS A 146 13.64 -15.91 21.95
C LYS A 146 14.65 -15.40 22.98
N TRP A 147 14.94 -14.11 22.97
CA TRP A 147 15.82 -13.48 23.94
C TRP A 147 15.30 -13.57 25.36
N ALA A 148 13.99 -13.31 25.57
CA ALA A 148 13.37 -13.42 26.88
C ALA A 148 13.51 -14.83 27.46
N TYR A 149 13.27 -15.87 26.70
CA TYR A 149 13.33 -17.25 27.17
C TYR A 149 14.77 -17.76 27.30
N LYS A 150 15.64 -17.49 26.34
CA LYS A 150 16.98 -18.08 26.29
C LYS A 150 18.05 -17.29 27.03
N ILE A 151 17.89 -15.99 27.16
CA ILE A 151 18.89 -15.09 27.76
C ILE A 151 18.40 -14.51 29.09
N LYS A 152 17.16 -14.00 29.15
CA LYS A 152 16.59 -13.46 30.40
C LYS A 152 16.10 -14.54 31.38
N GLY A 153 15.91 -15.77 30.94
CA GLY A 153 15.38 -16.83 31.78
C GLY A 153 13.91 -16.69 32.16
N ILE A 154 13.14 -15.96 31.35
CA ILE A 154 11.67 -15.89 31.54
C ILE A 154 11.08 -17.28 31.32
N GLU A 155 10.19 -17.67 32.22
CA GLU A 155 9.44 -18.93 32.11
C GLU A 155 8.70 -19.03 30.78
N GLU A 156 8.62 -20.24 30.22
CA GLU A 156 7.97 -20.47 28.94
C GLU A 156 6.54 -19.92 28.91
N ASN A 157 6.16 -19.28 27.83
CA ASN A 157 4.87 -18.61 27.60
C ASN A 157 4.55 -17.45 28.55
N LYS A 158 5.51 -16.96 29.36
CA LYS A 158 5.31 -15.79 30.25
C LYS A 158 5.91 -14.49 29.70
N ALA A 159 6.61 -14.52 28.58
CA ALA A 159 7.12 -13.28 27.96
C ALA A 159 5.96 -12.36 27.54
N LYS A 160 6.08 -11.10 27.90
CA LYS A 160 5.11 -10.06 27.56
C LYS A 160 5.73 -9.06 26.59
N ILE A 161 4.98 -8.64 25.58
CA ILE A 161 5.35 -7.60 24.63
C ILE A 161 4.33 -6.49 24.77
N ILE A 162 4.81 -5.25 24.91
CA ILE A 162 3.98 -4.06 25.06
C ILE A 162 3.93 -3.35 23.72
N PHE A 163 2.75 -2.95 23.31
CA PHE A 163 2.50 -2.16 22.10
C PHE A 163 1.93 -0.79 22.50
N ALA A 164 2.14 0.20 21.65
CA ALA A 164 1.50 1.50 21.82
C ALA A 164 -0.01 1.36 21.59
N GLU A 165 -0.79 2.13 22.32
CA GLU A 165 -2.22 2.30 22.05
C GLU A 165 -2.42 3.03 20.71
N ASN A 166 -3.53 2.75 20.01
CA ASN A 166 -3.85 3.30 18.69
C ASN A 166 -2.78 3.02 17.62
N ASN A 167 -2.09 1.88 17.73
CA ASN A 167 -1.12 1.45 16.74
C ASN A 167 -1.76 0.72 15.57
N PHE A 168 -1.12 0.82 14.40
CA PHE A 168 -1.33 -0.02 13.23
C PHE A 168 0.02 -0.36 12.62
N TRP A 169 0.34 -1.65 12.46
CA TRP A 169 1.61 -2.08 11.87
C TRP A 169 1.48 -3.27 10.90
N GLY A 170 0.26 -3.63 10.49
CA GLY A 170 -0.02 -4.66 9.50
C GLY A 170 -1.30 -5.43 9.77
N ARG A 171 -1.52 -6.49 8.97
CA ARG A 171 -2.75 -7.30 8.99
C ARG A 171 -2.50 -8.80 9.13
N THR A 172 -1.32 -9.20 9.56
CA THR A 172 -1.06 -10.59 9.97
C THR A 172 -1.75 -10.87 11.30
N LEU A 173 -1.85 -12.14 11.67
CA LEU A 173 -2.47 -12.54 12.95
C LEU A 173 -1.79 -11.85 14.14
N ALA A 174 -0.46 -11.77 14.15
CA ALA A 174 0.26 -11.08 15.22
C ALA A 174 -0.02 -9.58 15.23
N ALA A 175 -0.05 -8.94 14.06
CA ALA A 175 -0.34 -7.52 13.93
C ALA A 175 -1.77 -7.20 14.39
N VAL A 176 -2.77 -7.94 13.93
CA VAL A 176 -4.18 -7.77 14.32
C VAL A 176 -4.37 -8.01 15.82
N SER A 177 -3.70 -9.03 16.39
CA SER A 177 -3.80 -9.34 17.83
C SER A 177 -3.21 -8.27 18.74
N SER A 178 -2.38 -7.39 18.22
CA SER A 178 -1.70 -6.31 18.97
C SER A 178 -2.09 -4.90 18.55
N SER A 179 -2.85 -4.77 17.47
CA SER A 179 -3.42 -3.50 17.03
C SER A 179 -4.64 -3.14 17.86
N THR A 180 -4.78 -1.84 18.16
CA THR A 180 -5.94 -1.28 18.87
C THR A 180 -6.81 -0.41 17.95
N VAL A 181 -6.40 -0.26 16.69
CA VAL A 181 -7.19 0.40 15.63
C VAL A 181 -7.98 -0.68 14.90
N SER A 182 -9.30 -0.57 14.95
CA SER A 182 -10.26 -1.45 14.26
C SER A 182 -10.38 -1.07 12.78
#